data_5a11625398be2459e81e41b2a2593f4b
#
_entry.id   5a11625398be2459e81e41b2a2593f4b
#
_cell.length_a   1.000
_cell.length_b   1.000
_cell.length_c   1.000
_cell.angle_alpha   90.00
_cell.angle_beta   90.00
_cell.angle_gamma   90.00
#
_symmetry.space_group_name_H-M   'P 1'
#
loop_
_entity.id
_entity.type
_entity.pdbx_description
1 polymer ?
#
loop_
_entity_poly.entity_id
_entity_poly.type
_entity_poly.pdbx_seq_one_letter_code
_entity_poly.pdbx_strand_id
1 'polypeptide(L)'
;MLTDWVLIRRLAAELAARIGGARVEDAGLLDDGRVGVLLRRRGERSVLAVDLFSSPPLVTIEQAELGIAQEPGFVRAVERSLRGMSVTDVEARPGDRLLRIGFASRSRFGVGERIALYLELVPRFGNLVLVKGETVVAALKEFSPAENRLRAVQAGSAYELPPLPQRVPLLGAGGPEADAAEPLYVYRRDGRLLAAYTVPLAGYEDAACARESSLLSIFTQVRAQETVRAQDERARVRRKAIVKRLDERRRKLRSELAKLLVRCRLARRRDALRDQGQAIFASLHERSESEREEAKERAAELFARYRKLGKSLPHYDQREAAIRASFEAIESFRWEAERAGAAELDDVDAAVALLEPPRAQAAPAAPKSRRRAALEFRAPSGAGIMVGRSPIENADLTFRVARPNDLWFHAKGTPGAHVILRRSDRAETPDEDLQTAAALAAYYSKARGSLAVPVDYTLRKHVRKQRAAPPGLVWYTQAKTILAQPGLPDAL
;
A
#
# COMPACT_ATOMS: atom_id res chain seq x y z
N MET A 1 20.31 17.11 -0.31
CA MET A 1 20.23 18.46 -0.93
C MET A 1 20.43 19.48 0.17
N LEU A 2 21.35 20.42 -0.04
CA LEU A 2 21.56 21.53 0.89
C LEU A 2 20.52 22.61 0.59
N THR A 3 19.78 23.07 1.60
CA THR A 3 18.97 24.29 1.53
C THR A 3 19.60 25.29 2.46
N ASP A 4 20.22 26.30 1.87
CA ASP A 4 20.77 27.45 2.58
C ASP A 4 19.98 28.72 2.22
N TRP A 5 20.41 29.87 2.74
CA TRP A 5 19.74 31.13 2.51
C TRP A 5 19.77 31.55 1.02
N VAL A 6 20.75 31.11 0.22
CA VAL A 6 20.84 31.41 -1.23
C VAL A 6 19.69 30.74 -1.98
N LEU A 7 19.48 29.47 -1.70
CA LEU A 7 18.35 28.73 -2.29
C LEU A 7 17.00 29.21 -1.77
N ILE A 8 16.91 29.62 -0.50
CA ILE A 8 15.66 30.21 0.04
C ILE A 8 15.34 31.56 -0.62
N ARG A 9 16.34 32.38 -0.89
CA ARG A 9 16.17 33.64 -1.67
C ARG A 9 15.69 33.32 -3.09
N ARG A 10 16.27 32.34 -3.75
CA ARG A 10 15.81 31.84 -5.05
C ARG A 10 14.36 31.37 -5.01
N LEU A 11 14.02 30.57 -4.00
CA LEU A 11 12.66 30.09 -3.75
C LEU A 11 11.69 31.25 -3.59
N ALA A 12 12.04 32.29 -2.81
CA ALA A 12 11.22 33.48 -2.61
C ALA A 12 10.93 34.17 -3.95
N ALA A 13 11.92 34.36 -4.79
CA ALA A 13 11.75 35.00 -6.09
C ALA A 13 10.82 34.17 -7.02
N GLU A 14 11.00 32.86 -7.09
CA GLU A 14 10.14 31.99 -7.88
C GLU A 14 8.71 31.95 -7.35
N LEU A 15 8.52 31.90 -6.02
CA LEU A 15 7.21 31.97 -5.39
C LEU A 15 6.55 33.34 -5.66
N ALA A 16 7.26 34.46 -5.49
CA ALA A 16 6.75 35.80 -5.79
C ALA A 16 6.22 35.87 -7.23
N ALA A 17 6.96 35.36 -8.19
CA ALA A 17 6.55 35.30 -9.60
C ALA A 17 5.31 34.41 -9.80
N ARG A 18 5.21 33.30 -9.08
CA ARG A 18 4.16 32.30 -9.26
C ARG A 18 2.85 32.63 -8.56
N ILE A 19 2.93 33.11 -7.28
CA ILE A 19 1.76 33.34 -6.43
C ILE A 19 1.49 34.83 -6.12
N GLY A 20 2.35 35.75 -6.51
CA GLY A 20 2.15 37.19 -6.28
C GLY A 20 0.81 37.68 -6.84
N GLY A 21 0.02 38.37 -6.02
CA GLY A 21 -1.33 38.82 -6.34
C GLY A 21 -2.41 37.71 -6.34
N ALA A 22 -2.07 36.46 -6.05
CA ALA A 22 -3.05 35.38 -5.91
C ALA A 22 -3.97 35.60 -4.72
N ARG A 23 -5.25 35.24 -4.85
CA ARG A 23 -6.23 35.30 -3.76
C ARG A 23 -6.31 33.96 -3.05
N VAL A 24 -6.30 33.96 -1.73
CA VAL A 24 -6.53 32.80 -0.90
C VAL A 24 -8.01 32.38 -0.95
N GLU A 25 -8.31 31.19 -1.37
CA GLU A 25 -9.66 30.62 -1.36
C GLU A 25 -9.92 29.78 -0.11
N ASP A 26 -8.90 29.01 0.31
CA ASP A 26 -9.00 28.11 1.43
C ASP A 26 -7.62 27.76 2.00
N ALA A 27 -7.58 27.11 3.18
CA ALA A 27 -6.39 26.48 3.71
C ALA A 27 -6.80 25.17 4.43
N GLY A 28 -5.97 24.14 4.31
CA GLY A 28 -6.28 22.82 4.82
C GLY A 28 -5.06 21.93 4.93
N LEU A 29 -5.29 20.65 5.16
CA LEU A 29 -4.27 19.61 5.04
C LEU A 29 -4.46 18.89 3.72
N LEU A 30 -3.35 18.53 3.08
CA LEU A 30 -3.35 17.57 2.00
C LEU A 30 -3.49 16.14 2.58
N ASP A 31 -3.79 15.17 1.73
CA ASP A 31 -3.96 13.75 2.12
C ASP A 31 -2.75 13.16 2.85
N ASP A 32 -1.56 13.71 2.62
CA ASP A 32 -0.30 13.32 3.26
C ASP A 32 0.02 14.10 4.55
N GLY A 33 -0.90 14.97 5.00
CA GLY A 33 -0.79 15.75 6.24
C GLY A 33 0.02 17.04 6.13
N ARG A 34 0.46 17.43 4.92
CA ARG A 34 1.11 18.75 4.71
C ARG A 34 0.11 19.89 4.82
N VAL A 35 0.59 21.04 5.29
CA VAL A 35 -0.21 22.28 5.28
C VAL A 35 -0.29 22.82 3.86
N GLY A 36 -1.49 23.08 3.39
CA GLY A 36 -1.77 23.65 2.07
C GLY A 36 -2.58 24.94 2.15
N VAL A 37 -2.26 25.91 1.29
CA VAL A 37 -3.03 27.12 1.06
C VAL A 37 -3.50 27.13 -0.39
N LEU A 38 -4.82 27.07 -0.60
CA LEU A 38 -5.44 27.10 -1.93
C LEU A 38 -5.48 28.53 -2.44
N LEU A 39 -4.83 28.76 -3.54
CA LEU A 39 -4.65 30.05 -4.18
C LEU A 39 -5.34 30.08 -5.54
N ARG A 40 -5.96 31.24 -5.87
CA ARG A 40 -6.47 31.50 -7.23
C ARG A 40 -5.74 32.70 -7.83
N ARG A 41 -5.19 32.51 -9.02
CA ARG A 41 -4.56 33.57 -9.81
C ARG A 41 -4.98 33.46 -11.27
N ARG A 42 -5.50 34.52 -11.87
CA ARG A 42 -5.94 34.56 -13.29
C ARG A 42 -6.90 33.44 -13.68
N GLY A 43 -7.75 32.99 -12.77
CA GLY A 43 -8.70 31.89 -12.98
C GLY A 43 -8.18 30.51 -12.65
N GLU A 44 -6.86 30.32 -12.57
CA GLU A 44 -6.25 29.06 -12.20
C GLU A 44 -6.17 28.88 -10.68
N ARG A 45 -6.42 27.65 -10.23
CA ARG A 45 -6.24 27.22 -8.83
C ARG A 45 -4.94 26.48 -8.67
N SER A 46 -4.25 26.71 -7.56
CA SER A 46 -3.09 25.92 -7.18
C SER A 46 -2.95 25.91 -5.65
N VAL A 47 -2.32 24.89 -5.11
CA VAL A 47 -2.05 24.77 -3.69
C VAL A 47 -0.58 25.06 -3.43
N LEU A 48 -0.32 26.05 -2.57
CA LEU A 48 0.99 26.24 -1.95
C LEU A 48 1.09 25.20 -0.81
N ALA A 49 1.89 24.18 -0.99
CA ALA A 49 2.08 23.12 0.00
C ALA A 49 3.44 23.24 0.68
N VAL A 50 3.45 23.09 2.01
CA VAL A 50 4.66 23.17 2.84
C VAL A 50 4.88 21.87 3.58
N ASP A 51 6.04 21.24 3.35
CA ASP A 51 6.50 20.06 4.05
C ASP A 51 7.70 20.43 4.94
N LEU A 52 7.46 20.58 6.23
CA LEU A 52 8.51 20.88 7.21
C LEU A 52 9.20 19.62 7.74
N PHE A 53 8.61 18.43 7.49
CA PHE A 53 9.09 17.17 8.04
C PHE A 53 10.01 16.43 7.09
N SER A 54 10.05 16.83 5.81
CA SER A 54 11.04 16.34 4.85
C SER A 54 12.44 16.86 5.17
N SER A 55 13.44 16.20 4.65
CA SER A 55 14.86 16.62 4.79
C SER A 55 15.52 16.74 3.43
N PRO A 56 15.61 17.97 2.89
CA PRO A 56 15.29 19.29 3.48
C PRO A 56 13.78 19.59 3.50
N PRO A 57 13.32 20.59 4.29
CA PRO A 57 11.97 21.12 4.16
C PRO A 57 11.67 21.58 2.74
N LEU A 58 10.48 21.24 2.23
CA LEU A 58 10.08 21.50 0.85
C LEU A 58 8.87 22.44 0.81
N VAL A 59 8.88 23.32 -0.19
CA VAL A 59 7.73 24.16 -0.55
C VAL A 59 7.42 23.89 -2.02
N THR A 60 6.18 23.53 -2.32
CA THR A 60 5.75 23.18 -3.67
C THR A 60 4.48 23.94 -4.07
N ILE A 61 4.28 24.10 -5.36
CA ILE A 61 3.01 24.55 -5.95
C ILE A 61 2.46 23.37 -6.75
N GLU A 62 1.30 22.90 -6.39
CA GLU A 62 0.72 21.69 -6.97
C GLU A 62 -0.78 21.84 -7.25
N GLN A 63 -1.31 20.96 -8.10
CA GLN A 63 -2.74 20.77 -8.28
C GLN A 63 -3.19 19.67 -7.31
N ALA A 64 -3.86 20.06 -6.24
CA ALA A 64 -4.30 19.13 -5.20
C ALA A 64 -5.62 19.60 -4.60
N GLU A 65 -6.35 18.70 -3.99
CA GLU A 65 -7.51 19.00 -3.16
C GLU A 65 -7.09 19.09 -1.71
N LEU A 66 -7.70 20.03 -0.97
CA LEU A 66 -7.50 20.16 0.46
C LEU A 66 -8.56 19.34 1.19
N GLY A 67 -8.13 18.53 2.16
CA GLY A 67 -9.02 17.89 3.11
C GLY A 67 -9.62 18.91 4.07
N ILE A 68 -10.84 18.65 4.56
CA ILE A 68 -11.49 19.48 5.58
C ILE A 68 -10.71 19.31 6.89
N ALA A 69 -10.17 20.39 7.42
CA ALA A 69 -9.54 20.39 8.74
C ALA A 69 -10.60 20.14 9.81
N GLN A 70 -10.67 18.90 10.31
CA GLN A 70 -11.65 18.51 11.34
C GLN A 70 -11.24 18.98 12.73
N GLU A 71 -9.97 19.32 12.96
CA GLU A 71 -9.46 19.69 14.27
C GLU A 71 -9.20 21.19 14.41
N PRO A 72 -9.50 21.79 15.59
CA PRO A 72 -9.07 23.14 15.90
C PRO A 72 -7.55 23.18 16.01
N GLY A 73 -6.90 24.20 15.47
CA GLY A 73 -5.46 24.32 15.51
C GLY A 73 -4.94 25.30 14.48
N PHE A 74 -3.65 25.22 14.21
CA PHE A 74 -2.93 26.11 13.30
C PHE A 74 -3.60 26.26 11.94
N VAL A 75 -3.97 25.14 11.30
CA VAL A 75 -4.56 25.13 9.95
C VAL A 75 -5.87 25.92 9.91
N ARG A 76 -6.73 25.77 10.92
CA ARG A 76 -7.98 26.54 11.02
C ARG A 76 -7.73 28.02 11.30
N ALA A 77 -6.68 28.36 12.05
CA ALA A 77 -6.28 29.76 12.24
C ALA A 77 -5.80 30.38 10.92
N VAL A 78 -5.02 29.63 10.11
CA VAL A 78 -4.59 30.05 8.78
C VAL A 78 -5.80 30.26 7.86
N GLU A 79 -6.73 29.29 7.78
CA GLU A 79 -7.94 29.39 6.97
C GLU A 79 -8.74 30.66 7.32
N ARG A 80 -9.08 30.83 8.60
CA ARG A 80 -9.89 31.98 9.05
C ARG A 80 -9.23 33.32 8.77
N SER A 81 -7.91 33.39 8.97
CA SER A 81 -7.18 34.65 8.87
C SER A 81 -6.84 35.00 7.43
N LEU A 82 -6.56 34.03 6.56
CA LEU A 82 -6.09 34.33 5.21
C LEU A 82 -7.19 34.25 4.15
N ARG A 83 -8.32 33.59 4.41
CA ARG A 83 -9.38 33.39 3.41
C ARG A 83 -9.88 34.74 2.88
N GLY A 84 -9.83 34.89 1.54
CA GLY A 84 -10.21 36.10 0.84
C GLY A 84 -9.12 37.16 0.74
N MET A 85 -7.98 37.01 1.44
CA MET A 85 -6.81 37.87 1.29
C MET A 85 -6.05 37.62 0.00
N SER A 86 -5.23 38.57 -0.43
CA SER A 86 -4.34 38.45 -1.58
C SER A 86 -2.89 38.46 -1.13
N VAL A 87 -2.06 37.64 -1.78
CA VAL A 87 -0.60 37.62 -1.59
C VAL A 87 -0.03 38.96 -2.06
N THR A 88 0.67 39.67 -1.19
CA THR A 88 1.29 40.95 -1.51
C THR A 88 2.75 40.85 -1.88
N ASP A 89 3.50 40.06 -1.13
CA ASP A 89 4.94 39.94 -1.24
C ASP A 89 5.40 38.57 -0.76
N VAL A 90 6.57 38.13 -1.24
CA VAL A 90 7.28 36.94 -0.78
C VAL A 90 8.75 37.30 -0.63
N GLU A 91 9.26 37.20 0.58
CA GLU A 91 10.59 37.67 0.92
C GLU A 91 11.39 36.62 1.69
N ALA A 92 12.67 36.49 1.40
CA ALA A 92 13.61 35.71 2.18
C ALA A 92 14.46 36.63 3.07
N ARG A 93 14.66 36.23 4.33
CA ARG A 93 15.57 36.94 5.23
C ARG A 93 17.04 36.68 4.80
N PRO A 94 17.84 37.75 4.57
CA PRO A 94 19.26 37.55 4.25
C PRO A 94 19.99 36.77 5.34
N GLY A 95 20.81 35.81 4.94
CA GLY A 95 21.59 34.98 5.85
C GLY A 95 20.81 33.91 6.63
N ASP A 96 19.52 33.75 6.36
CA ASP A 96 18.66 32.82 7.11
C ASP A 96 17.79 31.97 6.19
N ARG A 97 17.30 30.84 6.71
CA ARG A 97 16.35 29.93 6.05
C ARG A 97 14.90 30.27 6.39
N LEU A 98 14.64 31.57 6.46
CA LEU A 98 13.33 32.13 6.79
C LEU A 98 12.73 32.76 5.54
N LEU A 99 11.52 32.36 5.21
CA LEU A 99 10.71 32.90 4.14
C LEU A 99 9.45 33.51 4.73
N ARG A 100 9.10 34.71 4.31
CA ARG A 100 7.90 35.45 4.69
C ARG A 100 6.99 35.57 3.48
N ILE A 101 5.70 35.27 3.66
CA ILE A 101 4.67 35.51 2.66
C ILE A 101 3.68 36.51 3.26
N GLY A 102 3.58 37.69 2.65
CA GLY A 102 2.67 38.75 3.07
C GLY A 102 1.30 38.58 2.41
N PHE A 103 0.25 38.88 3.18
CA PHE A 103 -1.14 38.87 2.73
C PHE A 103 -1.84 40.17 3.15
N ALA A 104 -2.72 40.70 2.28
CA ALA A 104 -3.55 41.83 2.62
C ALA A 104 -5.00 41.62 2.15
N SER A 105 -5.93 42.16 2.96
CA SER A 105 -7.32 42.28 2.57
C SER A 105 -7.55 43.60 1.80
N ARG A 106 -8.41 43.55 0.78
CA ARG A 106 -8.88 44.77 0.12
C ARG A 106 -10.12 45.29 0.85
N SER A 107 -10.01 46.38 1.60
CA SER A 107 -11.16 47.07 2.14
C SER A 107 -11.62 48.13 1.15
N ARG A 108 -12.94 48.30 1.00
CA ARG A 108 -13.55 49.41 0.25
C ARG A 108 -13.27 50.78 0.90
N PHE A 109 -12.86 50.78 2.18
CA PHE A 109 -12.63 52.00 2.98
C PHE A 109 -11.12 52.27 3.22
N GLY A 110 -10.21 51.61 2.50
CA GLY A 110 -8.77 51.88 2.59
C GLY A 110 -8.04 51.27 3.80
N VAL A 111 -8.77 50.75 4.78
CA VAL A 111 -8.18 50.08 5.95
C VAL A 111 -8.06 48.58 5.62
N GLY A 112 -6.94 48.18 5.09
CA GLY A 112 -6.64 46.78 4.80
C GLY A 112 -5.93 46.11 5.97
N GLU A 113 -6.36 44.92 6.32
CA GLU A 113 -5.67 44.09 7.29
C GLU A 113 -4.43 43.46 6.60
N ARG A 114 -3.31 43.40 7.32
CA ARG A 114 -2.07 42.75 6.86
C ARG A 114 -1.70 41.61 7.79
N ILE A 115 -1.43 40.46 7.22
CA ILE A 115 -1.01 39.26 7.91
C ILE A 115 0.18 38.66 7.16
N ALA A 116 1.12 38.07 7.88
CA ALA A 116 2.26 37.36 7.30
C ALA A 116 2.29 35.91 7.76
N LEU A 117 2.62 35.03 6.85
CA LEU A 117 2.97 33.64 7.15
C LEU A 117 4.49 33.48 7.04
N TYR A 118 5.13 33.17 8.16
CA TYR A 118 6.56 32.88 8.22
C TYR A 118 6.80 31.38 8.11
N LEU A 119 7.67 31.00 7.18
CA LEU A 119 8.12 29.63 6.96
C LEU A 119 9.57 29.52 7.43
N GLU A 120 9.78 28.90 8.58
CA GLU A 120 11.11 28.63 9.14
C GLU A 120 11.59 27.29 8.58
N LEU A 121 12.35 27.33 7.49
CA LEU A 121 12.72 26.15 6.70
C LEU A 121 14.02 25.51 7.22
N VAL A 122 14.10 25.28 8.53
CA VAL A 122 15.25 24.68 9.21
C VAL A 122 15.00 23.19 9.39
N PRO A 123 15.87 22.29 8.84
CA PRO A 123 15.70 20.86 9.02
C PRO A 123 15.53 20.47 10.49
N ARG A 124 14.54 19.61 10.80
CA ARG A 124 14.14 19.14 12.15
C ARG A 124 13.48 20.22 13.05
N PHE A 125 13.80 21.49 12.85
CA PHE A 125 13.30 22.62 13.68
C PHE A 125 12.36 23.55 12.93
N GLY A 126 11.91 23.13 11.74
CA GLY A 126 11.01 23.94 10.93
C GLY A 126 9.70 24.28 11.64
N ASN A 127 9.18 25.47 11.37
CA ASN A 127 7.91 25.96 11.90
C ASN A 127 7.14 26.79 10.85
N LEU A 128 5.83 26.87 11.00
CA LEU A 128 4.96 27.82 10.31
C LEU A 128 4.36 28.73 11.37
N VAL A 129 4.52 30.03 11.20
CA VAL A 129 4.02 31.00 12.15
C VAL A 129 3.18 32.07 11.43
N LEU A 130 1.93 32.18 11.83
CA LEU A 130 0.99 33.20 11.34
C LEU A 130 1.06 34.43 12.25
N VAL A 131 1.37 35.58 11.66
CA VAL A 131 1.62 36.82 12.42
C VAL A 131 0.76 37.97 11.88
N LYS A 132 0.09 38.70 12.76
CA LYS A 132 -0.65 39.91 12.45
C LYS A 132 0.02 41.09 13.12
N GLY A 133 0.51 42.04 12.31
CA GLY A 133 1.41 43.07 12.84
C GLY A 133 2.69 42.43 13.40
N GLU A 134 2.89 42.55 14.71
CA GLU A 134 3.99 41.90 15.43
C GLU A 134 3.54 40.74 16.32
N THR A 135 2.24 40.41 16.32
CA THR A 135 1.67 39.42 17.24
C THR A 135 1.48 38.07 16.53
N VAL A 136 1.89 36.98 17.16
CA VAL A 136 1.64 35.63 16.74
C VAL A 136 0.15 35.31 16.86
N VAL A 137 -0.50 34.99 15.75
CA VAL A 137 -1.90 34.56 15.72
C VAL A 137 -1.99 33.06 16.01
N ALA A 138 -1.09 32.27 15.40
CA ALA A 138 -0.96 30.85 15.60
C ALA A 138 0.40 30.38 15.10
N ALA A 139 0.88 29.25 15.63
CA ALA A 139 2.05 28.54 15.12
C ALA A 139 1.79 27.05 15.00
N LEU A 140 2.43 26.40 14.03
CA LEU A 140 2.32 24.94 13.86
C LEU A 140 2.97 24.22 15.05
N LYS A 141 4.08 24.78 15.55
CA LYS A 141 4.73 24.34 16.80
C LYS A 141 4.77 25.55 17.73
N GLU A 142 4.05 25.46 18.83
CA GLU A 142 4.08 26.47 19.90
C GLU A 142 5.07 26.02 20.98
N PHE A 143 5.82 26.97 21.52
CA PHE A 143 6.72 26.76 22.65
C PHE A 143 6.81 28.00 23.52
N SER A 144 6.81 27.76 24.83
CA SER A 144 6.88 28.77 25.87
C SER A 144 8.34 29.19 26.13
N PRO A 145 8.56 30.31 26.86
CA PRO A 145 9.88 30.71 27.33
C PRO A 145 10.56 29.65 28.21
N ALA A 146 9.80 28.78 28.87
CA ALA A 146 10.32 27.69 29.67
C ALA A 146 10.90 26.55 28.82
N GLU A 147 10.27 26.29 27.65
CA GLU A 147 10.68 25.24 26.70
C GLU A 147 11.78 25.73 25.77
N ASN A 148 11.79 26.99 25.42
CA ASN A 148 12.82 27.58 24.59
C ASN A 148 13.27 28.94 25.17
N ARG A 149 14.47 28.95 25.74
CA ARG A 149 15.05 30.14 26.37
C ARG A 149 15.45 31.25 25.39
N LEU A 150 15.58 30.93 24.10
CA LEU A 150 16.03 31.90 23.10
C LEU A 150 14.87 32.78 22.60
N ARG A 151 13.68 32.18 22.45
CA ARG A 151 12.47 32.92 22.06
C ARG A 151 11.23 32.08 22.35
N ALA A 152 10.12 32.75 22.61
CA ALA A 152 8.80 32.11 22.67
C ALA A 152 8.08 32.23 21.34
N VAL A 153 7.26 31.23 21.00
CA VAL A 153 6.33 31.27 19.87
C VAL A 153 5.01 30.69 20.34
N GLN A 154 4.12 31.58 20.77
CA GLN A 154 2.79 31.20 21.27
C GLN A 154 1.76 32.21 20.75
N ALA A 155 0.52 31.78 20.56
CA ALA A 155 -0.57 32.67 20.21
C ALA A 155 -0.67 33.81 21.22
N GLY A 156 -0.72 35.06 20.72
CA GLY A 156 -0.76 36.30 21.52
C GLY A 156 0.60 36.86 21.93
N SER A 157 1.71 36.15 21.75
CA SER A 157 3.06 36.71 22.02
C SER A 157 3.55 37.59 20.85
N ALA A 158 4.53 38.44 21.12
CA ALA A 158 5.26 39.14 20.06
C ALA A 158 6.07 38.11 19.25
N TYR A 159 6.07 38.25 17.92
CA TYR A 159 6.88 37.41 17.05
C TYR A 159 8.30 37.94 16.98
N GLU A 160 9.22 37.20 17.54
CA GLU A 160 10.65 37.45 17.42
C GLU A 160 11.24 36.56 16.31
N LEU A 161 12.05 37.17 15.44
CA LEU A 161 12.75 36.44 14.38
C LEU A 161 13.74 35.44 14.99
N PRO A 162 13.94 34.26 14.38
CA PRO A 162 15.00 33.34 14.81
C PRO A 162 16.35 34.03 14.85
N PRO A 163 17.23 33.67 15.82
CA PRO A 163 18.60 34.20 15.82
C PRO A 163 19.31 33.76 14.53
N LEU A 164 20.11 34.67 13.96
CA LEU A 164 20.92 34.33 12.79
C LEU A 164 21.93 33.24 13.16
N PRO A 165 22.21 32.30 12.26
CA PRO A 165 23.22 31.28 12.50
C PRO A 165 24.59 31.94 12.67
N GLN A 166 25.35 31.55 13.69
CA GLN A 166 26.66 32.12 14.00
C GLN A 166 27.70 31.87 12.90
N ARG A 167 27.48 30.90 12.04
CA ARG A 167 28.26 30.63 10.83
C ARG A 167 27.32 30.53 9.66
N VAL A 168 27.20 31.61 8.92
CA VAL A 168 26.70 31.53 7.55
C VAL A 168 27.82 30.82 6.77
N PRO A 169 27.57 29.70 6.09
CA PRO A 169 28.57 29.14 5.17
C PRO A 169 28.82 30.22 4.11
N LEU A 170 29.91 30.89 4.23
CA LEU A 170 30.43 31.83 3.21
C LEU A 170 30.94 30.97 2.05
N LEU A 171 30.11 30.74 1.08
CA LEU A 171 30.61 30.66 -0.29
C LEU A 171 31.08 32.09 -0.63
N GLY A 172 32.37 32.35 -0.40
CA GLY A 172 33.14 33.56 -0.64
C GLY A 172 32.39 34.89 -0.44
N ALA A 173 32.99 35.82 0.26
CA ALA A 173 32.58 37.21 0.25
C ALA A 173 32.68 37.76 -1.19
N GLY A 174 31.63 37.64 -1.98
CA GLY A 174 31.60 37.92 -3.41
C GLY A 174 30.98 36.83 -4.25
N GLY A 175 30.26 35.87 -3.64
CA GLY A 175 29.41 34.95 -4.42
C GLY A 175 28.42 35.74 -5.26
N PRO A 176 28.27 35.45 -6.58
CA PRO A 176 27.35 36.19 -7.43
C PRO A 176 25.99 36.29 -6.75
N GLU A 177 25.47 37.50 -6.73
CA GLU A 177 24.04 37.68 -6.40
C GLU A 177 23.32 36.72 -7.32
N ALA A 178 22.78 35.61 -6.76
CA ALA A 178 22.18 34.56 -7.56
C ALA A 178 20.96 35.19 -8.24
N ASP A 179 21.16 35.60 -9.48
CA ASP A 179 20.09 36.10 -10.31
C ASP A 179 19.03 35.00 -10.38
N ALA A 180 17.80 35.37 -10.08
CA ALA A 180 16.70 34.41 -10.13
C ALA A 180 16.53 33.78 -11.52
N ALA A 181 17.15 34.34 -12.54
CA ALA A 181 17.16 33.84 -13.91
C ALA A 181 18.26 32.78 -14.21
N GLU A 182 19.32 32.68 -13.38
CA GLU A 182 20.38 31.71 -13.67
C GLU A 182 19.94 30.27 -13.41
N PRO A 183 20.29 29.33 -14.31
CA PRO A 183 19.94 27.92 -14.14
C PRO A 183 20.71 27.31 -12.97
N LEU A 184 20.02 26.43 -12.22
CA LEU A 184 20.59 25.64 -11.13
C LEU A 184 21.36 24.44 -11.69
N TYR A 185 22.49 24.12 -11.09
CA TYR A 185 23.23 22.88 -11.33
C TYR A 185 22.59 21.75 -10.54
N VAL A 186 22.06 20.74 -11.24
CA VAL A 186 21.26 19.65 -10.65
C VAL A 186 21.99 18.34 -10.86
N TYR A 187 22.35 17.68 -9.78
CA TYR A 187 23.13 16.45 -9.77
C TYR A 187 22.22 15.25 -9.51
N ARG A 188 22.27 14.25 -10.40
CA ARG A 188 21.49 13.01 -10.29
C ARG A 188 22.37 11.79 -10.44
N ARG A 189 22.04 10.72 -9.69
CA ARG A 189 22.60 9.37 -9.87
C ARG A 189 21.44 8.39 -9.96
N ASP A 190 21.41 7.56 -11.00
CA ASP A 190 20.34 6.60 -11.27
C ASP A 190 18.93 7.25 -11.25
N GLY A 191 18.81 8.42 -11.86
CA GLY A 191 17.58 9.22 -11.89
C GLY A 191 17.23 9.92 -10.56
N ARG A 192 17.97 9.64 -9.49
CA ARG A 192 17.73 10.23 -8.17
C ARG A 192 18.45 11.56 -8.01
N LEU A 193 17.75 12.59 -7.54
CA LEU A 193 18.32 13.86 -7.18
C LEU A 193 19.23 13.71 -5.96
N LEU A 194 20.48 14.14 -6.09
CA LEU A 194 21.48 14.19 -5.01
C LEU A 194 21.64 15.60 -4.45
N ALA A 195 21.79 16.58 -5.33
CA ALA A 195 21.99 17.97 -4.97
C ALA A 195 21.48 18.91 -6.07
N ALA A 196 21.15 20.14 -5.69
CA ALA A 196 20.91 21.24 -6.60
C ALA A 196 21.45 22.51 -5.98
N TYR A 197 22.12 23.32 -6.78
CA TYR A 197 22.70 24.58 -6.29
C TYR A 197 22.91 25.60 -7.42
N THR A 198 23.17 26.86 -7.04
CA THR A 198 23.36 27.97 -7.98
C THR A 198 24.73 27.98 -8.66
N VAL A 199 25.72 27.30 -8.08
CA VAL A 199 27.07 27.12 -8.63
C VAL A 199 27.42 25.64 -8.70
N PRO A 200 28.40 25.25 -9.52
CA PRO A 200 28.90 23.87 -9.55
C PRO A 200 29.39 23.42 -8.18
N LEU A 201 29.01 22.20 -7.78
CA LEU A 201 29.42 21.58 -6.51
C LEU A 201 30.50 20.54 -6.78
N ALA A 202 31.63 20.60 -6.02
CA ALA A 202 32.63 19.54 -5.96
C ALA A 202 32.06 18.30 -5.22
N GLY A 203 32.59 17.12 -5.52
CA GLY A 203 32.21 15.86 -4.87
C GLY A 203 31.01 15.14 -5.51
N TYR A 204 30.61 15.57 -6.70
CA TYR A 204 29.53 14.94 -7.48
C TYR A 204 30.00 14.51 -8.87
N GLU A 205 31.30 14.20 -9.03
CA GLU A 205 31.94 13.89 -10.31
C GLU A 205 31.29 12.66 -10.99
N ASP A 206 30.84 11.70 -10.18
CA ASP A 206 30.15 10.47 -10.65
C ASP A 206 28.65 10.65 -10.91
N ALA A 207 28.10 11.85 -10.75
CA ALA A 207 26.70 12.15 -10.94
C ALA A 207 26.45 12.89 -12.26
N ALA A 208 25.35 12.55 -12.94
CA ALA A 208 24.91 13.33 -14.08
C ALA A 208 24.53 14.75 -13.64
N CYS A 209 25.12 15.76 -14.26
CA CYS A 209 24.85 17.16 -13.99
C CYS A 209 23.99 17.75 -15.12
N ALA A 210 22.85 18.32 -14.78
CA ALA A 210 21.97 19.04 -15.68
C ALA A 210 21.75 20.48 -15.18
N ARG A 211 21.30 21.37 -16.05
CA ARG A 211 20.89 22.72 -15.69
C ARG A 211 19.37 22.84 -15.71
N GLU A 212 18.77 23.29 -14.63
CA GLU A 212 17.32 23.51 -14.50
C GLU A 212 17.05 24.95 -14.03
N SER A 213 16.00 25.55 -14.58
CA SER A 213 15.66 26.94 -14.31
C SER A 213 14.79 27.15 -13.06
N SER A 214 14.14 26.11 -12.52
CA SER A 214 13.16 26.26 -11.44
C SER A 214 13.47 25.38 -10.25
N LEU A 215 13.68 25.99 -9.09
CA LEU A 215 13.81 25.31 -7.80
C LEU A 215 12.48 24.67 -7.34
N LEU A 216 11.34 25.32 -7.65
CA LEU A 216 10.01 24.74 -7.38
C LEU A 216 9.79 23.44 -8.14
N SER A 217 10.24 23.37 -9.40
CA SER A 217 10.20 22.13 -10.18
C SER A 217 11.05 21.05 -9.54
N ILE A 218 12.27 21.38 -9.12
CA ILE A 218 13.16 20.47 -8.42
C ILE A 218 12.53 19.97 -7.11
N PHE A 219 11.92 20.83 -6.32
CA PHE A 219 11.22 20.46 -5.08
C PHE A 219 10.04 19.52 -5.36
N THR A 220 9.29 19.77 -6.42
CA THR A 220 8.19 18.88 -6.84
C THR A 220 8.72 17.50 -7.23
N GLN A 221 9.85 17.42 -7.96
CA GLN A 221 10.50 16.15 -8.30
C GLN A 221 10.99 15.41 -7.05
N VAL A 222 11.65 16.11 -6.11
CA VAL A 222 12.10 15.54 -4.83
C VAL A 222 10.90 14.95 -4.09
N ARG A 223 9.83 15.72 -3.99
CA ARG A 223 8.60 15.29 -3.30
C ARG A 223 8.01 14.04 -3.94
N ALA A 224 7.91 14.01 -5.26
CA ALA A 224 7.42 12.84 -5.98
C ALA A 224 8.27 11.59 -5.66
N GLN A 225 9.60 11.73 -5.68
CA GLN A 225 10.52 10.63 -5.34
C GLN A 225 10.38 10.18 -3.88
N GLU A 226 10.25 11.12 -2.93
CA GLU A 226 10.04 10.80 -1.51
C GLU A 226 8.70 10.10 -1.28
N THR A 227 7.65 10.52 -1.96
CA THR A 227 6.32 9.89 -1.88
C THR A 227 6.37 8.45 -2.36
N VAL A 228 7.00 8.19 -3.52
CA VAL A 228 7.19 6.83 -4.04
C VAL A 228 7.98 5.98 -3.05
N ARG A 229 9.11 6.49 -2.53
CA ARG A 229 9.93 5.77 -1.54
C ARG A 229 9.16 5.45 -0.26
N ALA A 230 8.38 6.40 0.26
CA ALA A 230 7.57 6.19 1.45
C ALA A 230 6.49 5.12 1.22
N GLN A 231 5.87 5.12 0.04
CA GLN A 231 4.91 4.10 -0.38
C GLN A 231 5.57 2.73 -0.50
N ASP A 232 6.74 2.65 -1.14
CA ASP A 232 7.50 1.40 -1.29
C ASP A 232 7.93 0.83 0.06
N GLU A 233 8.42 1.68 0.98
CA GLU A 233 8.82 1.23 2.31
C GLU A 233 7.62 0.77 3.14
N ARG A 234 6.48 1.48 3.09
CA ARG A 234 5.22 1.04 3.73
C ARG A 234 4.77 -0.30 3.14
N ALA A 235 4.82 -0.45 1.83
CA ALA A 235 4.50 -1.71 1.16
C ALA A 235 5.45 -2.83 1.58
N ARG A 236 6.75 -2.55 1.71
CA ARG A 236 7.78 -3.49 2.17
C ARG A 236 7.53 -3.97 3.60
N VAL A 237 7.25 -3.04 4.51
CA VAL A 237 6.94 -3.37 5.92
C VAL A 237 5.68 -4.21 5.99
N ARG A 238 4.63 -3.82 5.27
CA ARG A 238 3.36 -4.56 5.22
C ARG A 238 3.53 -5.95 4.64
N ARG A 239 4.27 -6.09 3.54
CA ARG A 239 4.60 -7.38 2.93
C ARG A 239 5.28 -8.33 3.91
N LYS A 240 6.28 -7.82 4.66
CA LYS A 240 6.95 -8.60 5.71
C LYS A 240 5.97 -9.06 6.80
N ALA A 241 5.04 -8.20 7.21
CA ALA A 241 4.03 -8.54 8.22
C ALA A 241 3.08 -9.63 7.72
N ILE A 242 2.61 -9.55 6.47
CA ILE A 242 1.76 -10.56 5.84
C ILE A 242 2.49 -11.91 5.76
N VAL A 243 3.72 -11.94 5.25
CA VAL A 243 4.53 -13.16 5.12
C VAL A 243 4.76 -13.80 6.51
N LYS A 244 5.08 -13.01 7.52
CA LYS A 244 5.24 -13.49 8.90
C LYS A 244 3.97 -14.17 9.42
N ARG A 245 2.78 -13.58 9.22
CA ARG A 245 1.48 -14.16 9.60
C ARG A 245 1.23 -15.49 8.89
N LEU A 246 1.52 -15.56 7.60
CA LEU A 246 1.39 -16.79 6.80
C LEU A 246 2.33 -17.90 7.32
N ASP A 247 3.58 -17.58 7.63
CA ASP A 247 4.56 -18.55 8.17
C ASP A 247 4.14 -19.04 9.56
N GLU A 248 3.59 -18.18 10.40
CA GLU A 248 3.03 -18.55 11.72
C GLU A 248 1.83 -19.49 11.57
N ARG A 249 0.93 -19.17 10.64
CA ARG A 249 -0.24 -20.01 10.34
C ARG A 249 0.20 -21.37 9.81
N ARG A 250 1.16 -21.39 8.89
CA ARG A 250 1.74 -22.63 8.32
C ARG A 250 2.33 -23.52 9.41
N ARG A 251 3.07 -22.95 10.37
CA ARG A 251 3.63 -23.72 11.50
C ARG A 251 2.53 -24.35 12.37
N LYS A 252 1.49 -23.59 12.70
CA LYS A 252 0.33 -24.08 13.48
C LYS A 252 -0.37 -25.24 12.75
N LEU A 253 -0.66 -25.08 11.46
CA LEU A 253 -1.30 -26.10 10.64
C LEU A 253 -0.44 -27.35 10.50
N ARG A 254 0.91 -27.22 10.39
CA ARG A 254 1.83 -28.36 10.34
C ARG A 254 1.78 -29.18 11.63
N SER A 255 1.76 -28.52 12.78
CA SER A 255 1.61 -29.18 14.09
C SER A 255 0.25 -29.87 14.22
N GLU A 256 -0.83 -29.22 13.77
CA GLU A 256 -2.18 -29.80 13.77
C GLU A 256 -2.27 -31.04 12.88
N LEU A 257 -1.71 -30.96 11.66
CA LEU A 257 -1.67 -32.08 10.74
C LEU A 257 -0.92 -33.27 11.31
N ALA A 258 0.22 -33.05 11.94
CA ALA A 258 1.00 -34.14 12.55
C ALA A 258 0.18 -34.87 13.63
N LYS A 259 -0.51 -34.15 14.51
CA LYS A 259 -1.40 -34.71 15.52
C LYS A 259 -2.58 -35.46 14.92
N LEU A 260 -3.16 -34.91 13.84
CA LEU A 260 -4.28 -35.52 13.13
C LEU A 260 -3.88 -36.83 12.47
N LEU A 261 -2.72 -36.86 11.81
CA LEU A 261 -2.22 -38.09 11.12
C LEU A 261 -1.97 -39.23 12.12
N VAL A 262 -1.50 -38.95 13.34
CA VAL A 262 -1.39 -39.95 14.41
C VAL A 262 -2.77 -40.54 14.75
N ARG A 263 -3.77 -39.67 14.94
CA ARG A 263 -5.16 -40.08 15.24
C ARG A 263 -5.77 -40.90 14.09
N CYS A 264 -5.57 -40.45 12.85
CA CYS A 264 -6.00 -41.20 11.65
C CYS A 264 -5.37 -42.60 11.61
N ARG A 265 -4.05 -42.70 11.88
CA ARG A 265 -3.35 -44.00 11.86
C ARG A 265 -3.92 -44.94 12.93
N LEU A 266 -4.17 -44.47 14.14
CA LEU A 266 -4.80 -45.24 15.19
C LEU A 266 -6.22 -45.66 14.82
N ALA A 267 -7.01 -44.75 14.23
CA ALA A 267 -8.37 -45.09 13.82
C ALA A 267 -8.42 -46.09 12.65
N ARG A 268 -7.48 -46.03 11.72
CA ARG A 268 -7.37 -47.01 10.61
C ARG A 268 -6.95 -48.42 11.09
N ARG A 269 -6.25 -48.50 12.24
CA ARG A 269 -5.88 -49.80 12.87
C ARG A 269 -6.96 -50.34 13.79
N ARG A 270 -8.17 -49.81 13.75
CA ARG A 270 -9.28 -50.19 14.64
C ARG A 270 -9.69 -51.65 14.54
N ASP A 271 -9.45 -52.30 13.37
CA ASP A 271 -9.85 -53.70 13.14
C ASP A 271 -9.21 -54.64 14.16
N ALA A 272 -7.99 -54.35 14.61
CA ALA A 272 -7.35 -55.11 15.68
C ALA A 272 -8.17 -55.13 16.99
N LEU A 273 -8.93 -54.06 17.30
CA LEU A 273 -9.84 -54.03 18.46
C LEU A 273 -11.05 -54.94 18.27
N ARG A 274 -11.57 -55.00 17.04
CA ARG A 274 -12.65 -55.95 16.71
C ARG A 274 -12.16 -57.40 16.85
N ASP A 275 -11.00 -57.69 16.28
CA ASP A 275 -10.41 -59.04 16.27
C ASP A 275 -10.10 -59.50 17.71
N GLN A 276 -9.58 -58.59 18.57
CA GLN A 276 -9.39 -58.87 19.98
C GLN A 276 -10.72 -59.12 20.71
N GLY A 277 -11.75 -58.34 20.45
CA GLY A 277 -13.08 -58.55 21.02
C GLY A 277 -13.71 -59.88 20.60
N GLN A 278 -13.55 -60.26 19.32
CA GLN A 278 -13.99 -61.56 18.81
C GLN A 278 -13.23 -62.71 19.46
N ALA A 279 -11.91 -62.60 19.63
CA ALA A 279 -11.10 -63.62 20.31
C ALA A 279 -11.55 -63.85 21.78
N ILE A 280 -11.89 -62.74 22.48
CA ILE A 280 -12.44 -62.85 23.84
C ILE A 280 -13.78 -63.58 23.84
N PHE A 281 -14.68 -63.26 22.89
CA PHE A 281 -15.93 -63.98 22.79
C PHE A 281 -15.75 -65.46 22.45
N ALA A 282 -14.83 -65.82 21.57
CA ALA A 282 -14.56 -67.21 21.20
C ALA A 282 -14.05 -68.03 22.40
N SER A 283 -13.32 -67.44 23.35
CA SER A 283 -12.78 -68.11 24.53
C SER A 283 -13.70 -68.07 25.78
N LEU A 284 -14.92 -67.54 25.70
CA LEU A 284 -15.84 -67.44 26.83
C LEU A 284 -16.23 -68.82 27.41
N HIS A 285 -16.33 -69.88 26.57
CA HIS A 285 -16.70 -71.21 27.03
C HIS A 285 -15.67 -71.87 27.92
N GLU A 286 -14.41 -71.45 27.85
CA GLU A 286 -13.30 -71.98 28.65
C GLU A 286 -13.16 -71.31 30.03
N ARG A 287 -13.99 -70.31 30.36
CA ARG A 287 -13.87 -69.47 31.54
C ARG A 287 -14.92 -69.81 32.60
N SER A 288 -14.61 -69.50 33.89
CA SER A 288 -15.59 -69.54 34.98
C SER A 288 -16.64 -68.46 34.82
N GLU A 289 -17.77 -68.58 35.58
CA GLU A 289 -18.88 -67.65 35.42
C GLU A 289 -18.55 -66.20 35.79
N SER A 290 -17.75 -65.97 36.81
CA SER A 290 -17.28 -64.65 37.18
C SER A 290 -16.33 -64.04 36.15
N GLU A 291 -15.41 -64.88 35.59
CA GLU A 291 -14.49 -64.43 34.53
C GLU A 291 -15.18 -64.16 33.18
N ARG A 292 -16.35 -64.77 32.96
CA ARG A 292 -17.18 -64.51 31.74
C ARG A 292 -17.76 -63.11 31.74
N GLU A 293 -18.25 -62.60 32.88
CA GLU A 293 -18.80 -61.26 32.96
C GLU A 293 -17.73 -60.20 32.70
N GLU A 294 -16.56 -60.29 33.38
CA GLU A 294 -15.43 -59.38 33.11
C GLU A 294 -14.95 -59.45 31.66
N ALA A 295 -14.90 -60.63 31.06
CA ALA A 295 -14.55 -60.81 29.66
C ALA A 295 -15.56 -60.18 28.69
N LYS A 296 -16.85 -60.30 28.96
CA LYS A 296 -17.92 -59.67 28.19
C LYS A 296 -17.83 -58.13 28.24
N GLU A 297 -17.63 -57.57 29.46
CA GLU A 297 -17.43 -56.12 29.63
C GLU A 297 -16.19 -55.65 28.82
N ARG A 298 -15.05 -56.33 28.90
CA ARG A 298 -13.85 -56.01 28.17
C ARG A 298 -14.06 -56.06 26.64
N ALA A 299 -14.76 -57.10 26.15
CA ALA A 299 -15.12 -57.19 24.74
C ALA A 299 -16.06 -56.08 24.32
N ALA A 300 -17.04 -55.70 25.16
CA ALA A 300 -17.95 -54.60 24.88
C ALA A 300 -17.23 -53.25 24.79
N GLU A 301 -16.24 -53.00 25.64
CA GLU A 301 -15.38 -51.80 25.56
C GLU A 301 -14.57 -51.78 24.27
N LEU A 302 -13.98 -52.90 23.83
CA LEU A 302 -13.23 -52.97 22.60
C LEU A 302 -14.13 -52.68 21.39
N PHE A 303 -15.32 -53.24 21.35
CA PHE A 303 -16.29 -52.97 20.28
C PHE A 303 -16.82 -51.51 20.32
N ALA A 304 -17.05 -50.94 21.50
CA ALA A 304 -17.43 -49.54 21.65
C ALA A 304 -16.33 -48.63 21.10
N ARG A 305 -15.06 -48.91 21.43
CA ARG A 305 -13.88 -48.19 20.92
C ARG A 305 -13.71 -48.34 19.41
N TYR A 306 -13.89 -49.56 18.87
CA TYR A 306 -13.91 -49.83 17.42
C TYR A 306 -14.94 -48.96 16.68
N ARG A 307 -16.19 -48.94 17.18
CA ARG A 307 -17.29 -48.13 16.60
C ARG A 307 -16.98 -46.62 16.69
N LYS A 308 -16.48 -46.14 17.83
CA LYS A 308 -16.11 -44.74 18.03
C LYS A 308 -15.03 -44.29 17.04
N LEU A 309 -13.97 -45.06 16.89
CA LEU A 309 -12.90 -44.77 15.95
C LEU A 309 -13.40 -44.77 14.48
N GLY A 310 -14.33 -45.69 14.15
CA GLY A 310 -14.96 -45.72 12.83
C GLY A 310 -15.75 -44.48 12.48
N LYS A 311 -16.53 -43.99 13.45
CA LYS A 311 -17.29 -42.75 13.27
C LYS A 311 -16.40 -41.49 13.13
N SER A 312 -15.19 -41.54 13.67
CA SER A 312 -14.24 -40.40 13.63
C SER A 312 -13.48 -40.28 12.32
N LEU A 313 -13.30 -41.37 11.57
CA LEU A 313 -12.49 -41.40 10.33
C LEU A 313 -12.94 -40.38 9.28
N PRO A 314 -14.22 -40.28 8.89
CA PRO A 314 -14.64 -39.30 7.90
C PRO A 314 -14.35 -37.83 8.33
N HIS A 315 -14.44 -37.53 9.63
CA HIS A 315 -14.10 -36.22 10.17
C HIS A 315 -12.60 -35.94 10.09
N TYR A 316 -11.76 -36.96 10.32
CA TYR A 316 -10.32 -36.83 10.20
C TYR A 316 -9.89 -36.61 8.75
N ASP A 317 -10.45 -37.38 7.82
CA ASP A 317 -10.15 -37.24 6.38
C ASP A 317 -10.61 -35.86 5.86
N GLN A 318 -11.79 -35.39 6.27
CA GLN A 318 -12.27 -34.06 5.93
C GLN A 318 -11.36 -32.95 6.51
N ARG A 319 -10.89 -33.12 7.75
CA ARG A 319 -10.01 -32.14 8.39
C ARG A 319 -8.62 -32.13 7.74
N GLU A 320 -8.11 -33.30 7.39
CA GLU A 320 -6.83 -33.42 6.64
C GLU A 320 -6.91 -32.68 5.30
N ALA A 321 -7.98 -32.90 4.53
CA ALA A 321 -8.22 -32.22 3.26
C ALA A 321 -8.30 -30.69 3.45
N ALA A 322 -8.99 -30.22 4.48
CA ALA A 322 -9.09 -28.78 4.78
C ALA A 322 -7.72 -28.17 5.16
N ILE A 323 -6.87 -28.88 5.91
CA ILE A 323 -5.52 -28.43 6.25
C ILE A 323 -4.64 -28.36 4.99
N ARG A 324 -4.72 -29.37 4.10
CA ARG A 324 -3.99 -29.38 2.84
C ARG A 324 -4.38 -28.22 1.94
N ALA A 325 -5.67 -27.96 1.77
CA ALA A 325 -6.18 -26.79 1.05
C ALA A 325 -5.70 -25.46 1.67
N SER A 326 -5.60 -25.41 3.00
CA SER A 326 -5.04 -24.23 3.68
C SER A 326 -3.54 -24.03 3.38
N PHE A 327 -2.76 -25.09 3.20
CA PHE A 327 -1.36 -24.97 2.78
C PHE A 327 -1.25 -24.43 1.35
N GLU A 328 -2.07 -24.89 0.43
CA GLU A 328 -2.11 -24.40 -0.94
C GLU A 328 -2.47 -22.89 -0.96
N ALA A 329 -3.46 -22.48 -0.16
CA ALA A 329 -3.82 -21.08 -0.01
C ALA A 329 -2.65 -20.24 0.54
N ILE A 330 -1.95 -20.74 1.55
CA ILE A 330 -0.80 -20.04 2.15
C ILE A 330 0.31 -19.85 1.10
N GLU A 331 0.61 -20.86 0.30
CA GLU A 331 1.63 -20.76 -0.76
C GLU A 331 1.20 -19.75 -1.85
N SER A 332 -0.08 -19.76 -2.24
CA SER A 332 -0.63 -18.80 -3.19
C SER A 332 -0.53 -17.35 -2.65
N PHE A 333 -1.03 -17.11 -1.44
CA PHE A 333 -1.05 -15.78 -0.85
C PHE A 333 0.36 -15.25 -0.55
N ARG A 334 1.30 -16.13 -0.20
CA ARG A 334 2.70 -15.76 -0.04
C ARG A 334 3.30 -15.28 -1.36
N TRP A 335 3.12 -16.05 -2.42
CA TRP A 335 3.60 -15.68 -3.75
C TRP A 335 2.97 -14.36 -4.24
N GLU A 336 1.67 -14.18 -4.02
CA GLU A 336 0.97 -12.95 -4.36
C GLU A 336 1.49 -11.76 -3.53
N ALA A 337 1.67 -11.92 -2.21
CA ALA A 337 2.23 -10.87 -1.35
C ALA A 337 3.63 -10.43 -1.77
N GLU A 338 4.48 -11.37 -2.24
CA GLU A 338 5.84 -11.07 -2.69
C GLU A 338 5.86 -10.18 -3.94
N ARG A 339 4.80 -10.24 -4.78
CA ARG A 339 4.70 -9.52 -6.05
C ARG A 339 3.75 -8.33 -6.03
N ALA A 340 2.84 -8.31 -5.09
CA ALA A 340 1.79 -7.30 -5.00
C ALA A 340 2.36 -5.89 -4.89
N GLY A 341 1.81 -4.96 -5.66
CA GLY A 341 1.99 -3.53 -5.46
C GLY A 341 1.32 -3.06 -4.16
N ALA A 342 1.60 -1.84 -3.75
CA ALA A 342 1.08 -1.27 -2.50
C ALA A 342 -0.44 -1.42 -2.37
N ALA A 343 -1.14 -1.23 -3.46
CA ALA A 343 -2.59 -1.28 -3.52
C ALA A 343 -3.17 -2.70 -3.53
N GLU A 344 -2.44 -3.68 -4.06
CA GLU A 344 -2.85 -5.10 -4.11
C GLU A 344 -2.61 -5.80 -2.77
N LEU A 345 -1.67 -5.29 -1.96
CA LEU A 345 -1.40 -5.81 -0.62
C LEU A 345 -2.61 -5.72 0.32
N ASP A 346 -3.54 -4.77 0.10
CA ASP A 346 -4.77 -4.67 0.88
C ASP A 346 -5.67 -5.89 0.66
N ASP A 347 -5.79 -6.33 -0.59
CA ASP A 347 -6.60 -7.48 -0.97
C ASP A 347 -5.97 -8.79 -0.45
N VAL A 348 -4.64 -8.90 -0.54
CA VAL A 348 -3.92 -10.06 0.01
C VAL A 348 -4.07 -10.14 1.52
N ASP A 349 -3.93 -9.02 2.23
CA ASP A 349 -4.08 -8.95 3.69
C ASP A 349 -5.51 -9.34 4.13
N ALA A 350 -6.51 -8.85 3.42
CA ALA A 350 -7.91 -9.22 3.64
C ALA A 350 -8.15 -10.72 3.41
N ALA A 351 -7.55 -11.30 2.35
CA ALA A 351 -7.65 -12.73 2.09
C ALA A 351 -6.93 -13.57 3.16
N VAL A 352 -5.78 -13.14 3.64
CA VAL A 352 -5.02 -13.79 4.73
C VAL A 352 -5.80 -13.78 6.04
N ALA A 353 -6.52 -12.69 6.33
CA ALA A 353 -7.38 -12.62 7.52
C ALA A 353 -8.46 -13.71 7.53
N LEU A 354 -8.95 -14.16 6.38
CA LEU A 354 -9.93 -15.25 6.26
C LEU A 354 -9.33 -16.64 6.52
N LEU A 355 -8.00 -16.79 6.50
CA LEU A 355 -7.32 -18.04 6.91
C LEU A 355 -7.21 -18.18 8.43
N GLU A 356 -7.41 -17.11 9.17
CA GLU A 356 -7.33 -17.11 10.63
C GLU A 356 -8.68 -17.54 11.22
N PRO A 357 -8.68 -18.29 12.34
CA PRO A 357 -9.91 -18.54 13.05
C PRO A 357 -10.51 -17.21 13.54
N PRO A 358 -11.86 -17.06 13.55
CA PRO A 358 -12.49 -15.83 14.01
C PRO A 358 -12.01 -15.53 15.44
N ARG A 359 -11.39 -14.37 15.61
CA ARG A 359 -11.04 -13.85 16.94
C ARG A 359 -12.35 -13.44 17.64
N ALA A 360 -12.46 -13.76 18.93
CA ALA A 360 -13.64 -13.45 19.76
C ALA A 360 -13.92 -11.93 19.92
N GLN A 361 -13.05 -11.07 19.42
CA GLN A 361 -13.30 -9.63 19.33
C GLN A 361 -13.49 -9.28 17.86
N ALA A 362 -14.67 -8.72 17.55
CA ALA A 362 -15.01 -8.25 16.22
C ALA A 362 -13.91 -7.29 15.72
N ALA A 363 -13.16 -7.72 14.72
CA ALA A 363 -12.31 -6.82 13.97
C ALA A 363 -13.21 -5.76 13.32
N PRO A 364 -12.82 -4.48 13.29
CA PRO A 364 -13.55 -3.48 12.55
C PRO A 364 -13.72 -3.98 11.12
N ALA A 365 -14.93 -3.80 10.57
CA ALA A 365 -15.26 -4.23 9.23
C ALA A 365 -14.15 -3.75 8.28
N ALA A 366 -13.55 -4.69 7.57
CA ALA A 366 -12.51 -4.36 6.60
C ALA A 366 -13.03 -3.23 5.69
N PRO A 367 -12.25 -2.18 5.45
CA PRO A 367 -12.68 -1.11 4.57
C PRO A 367 -13.10 -1.75 3.25
N LYS A 368 -14.28 -1.35 2.74
CA LYS A 368 -14.78 -1.84 1.45
C LYS A 368 -13.71 -1.47 0.42
N SER A 369 -12.87 -2.43 0.06
CA SER A 369 -11.87 -2.26 -0.98
C SER A 369 -12.57 -1.70 -2.21
N ARG A 370 -12.11 -0.57 -2.73
CA ARG A 370 -12.57 -0.06 -4.02
C ARG A 370 -12.25 -1.15 -5.02
N ARG A 371 -13.29 -1.76 -5.60
CA ARG A 371 -13.15 -2.80 -6.60
C ARG A 371 -12.34 -2.23 -7.76
N ARG A 372 -11.17 -2.81 -7.99
CA ARG A 372 -10.37 -2.49 -9.16
C ARG A 372 -10.87 -3.30 -10.33
N ALA A 373 -10.79 -2.73 -11.52
CA ALA A 373 -11.00 -3.48 -12.74
C ALA A 373 -9.86 -4.49 -12.93
N ALA A 374 -10.21 -5.70 -13.36
CA ALA A 374 -9.22 -6.68 -13.79
C ALA A 374 -8.37 -6.12 -14.94
N LEU A 375 -7.15 -6.63 -15.14
CA LEU A 375 -6.38 -6.27 -16.32
C LEU A 375 -7.10 -6.78 -17.57
N GLU A 376 -7.20 -5.92 -18.57
CA GLU A 376 -7.85 -6.24 -19.83
C GLU A 376 -6.81 -6.34 -20.96
N PHE A 377 -6.93 -7.40 -21.73
CA PHE A 377 -6.14 -7.68 -22.93
C PHE A 377 -7.08 -8.03 -24.08
N ARG A 378 -6.56 -8.04 -25.30
CA ARG A 378 -7.27 -8.51 -26.48
C ARG A 378 -6.60 -9.75 -27.05
N ALA A 379 -7.41 -10.72 -27.42
CA ALA A 379 -6.98 -11.88 -28.20
C ALA A 379 -6.80 -11.50 -29.68
N PRO A 380 -6.09 -12.28 -30.48
CA PRO A 380 -5.93 -12.04 -31.93
C PRO A 380 -7.26 -11.87 -32.69
N SER A 381 -8.31 -12.59 -32.29
CA SER A 381 -9.66 -12.42 -32.85
C SER A 381 -10.37 -11.13 -32.41
N GLY A 382 -9.79 -10.35 -31.50
CA GLY A 382 -10.41 -9.21 -30.83
C GLY A 382 -11.23 -9.54 -29.59
N ALA A 383 -11.34 -10.83 -29.20
CA ALA A 383 -12.04 -11.22 -27.99
C ALA A 383 -11.36 -10.66 -26.74
N GLY A 384 -12.15 -10.24 -25.76
CA GLY A 384 -11.62 -9.70 -24.50
C GLY A 384 -11.03 -10.78 -23.61
N ILE A 385 -9.84 -10.53 -23.07
CA ILE A 385 -9.20 -11.37 -22.05
C ILE A 385 -9.05 -10.55 -20.77
N MET A 386 -9.44 -11.10 -19.63
CA MET A 386 -9.35 -10.43 -18.34
C MET A 386 -8.48 -11.26 -17.38
N VAL A 387 -7.61 -10.59 -16.62
CA VAL A 387 -6.67 -11.21 -15.70
C VAL A 387 -6.85 -10.62 -14.30
N GLY A 388 -7.06 -11.48 -13.29
CA GLY A 388 -7.11 -11.07 -11.88
C GLY A 388 -5.71 -11.05 -11.26
N ARG A 389 -5.42 -10.05 -10.43
CA ARG A 389 -4.08 -9.82 -9.84
C ARG A 389 -3.97 -10.17 -8.37
N SER A 390 -5.10 -10.41 -7.72
CA SER A 390 -5.18 -10.72 -6.29
C SER A 390 -6.21 -11.82 -6.03
N PRO A 391 -6.20 -12.49 -4.85
CA PRO A 391 -7.16 -13.53 -4.51
C PRO A 391 -8.61 -13.04 -4.60
N ILE A 392 -8.85 -11.78 -4.22
CA ILE A 392 -10.17 -11.17 -4.26
C ILE A 392 -10.58 -10.87 -5.70
N GLU A 393 -9.65 -10.28 -6.50
CA GLU A 393 -9.89 -10.05 -7.94
C GLU A 393 -10.14 -11.36 -8.68
N ASN A 394 -9.35 -12.42 -8.42
CA ASN A 394 -9.54 -13.75 -9.00
C ASN A 394 -10.94 -14.31 -8.71
N ALA A 395 -11.39 -14.18 -7.46
CA ALA A 395 -12.72 -14.62 -7.07
C ALA A 395 -13.83 -13.78 -7.72
N ASP A 396 -13.71 -12.45 -7.71
CA ASP A 396 -14.68 -11.55 -8.33
C ASP A 396 -14.72 -11.72 -9.86
N LEU A 397 -13.57 -11.84 -10.50
CA LEU A 397 -13.46 -12.09 -11.93
C LEU A 397 -14.19 -13.39 -12.32
N THR A 398 -13.92 -14.48 -11.60
CA THR A 398 -14.48 -15.80 -11.90
C THR A 398 -15.97 -15.87 -11.61
N PHE A 399 -16.45 -15.33 -10.47
CA PHE A 399 -17.81 -15.61 -9.98
C PHE A 399 -18.80 -14.47 -10.19
N ARG A 400 -18.35 -13.26 -10.53
CA ARG A 400 -19.22 -12.10 -10.72
C ARG A 400 -19.12 -11.49 -12.12
N VAL A 401 -17.91 -11.48 -12.71
CA VAL A 401 -17.66 -10.84 -14.00
C VAL A 401 -17.79 -11.82 -15.16
N ALA A 402 -17.24 -13.02 -15.03
CA ALA A 402 -17.25 -14.04 -16.08
C ALA A 402 -18.63 -14.63 -16.28
N ARG A 403 -19.04 -14.82 -17.55
CA ARG A 403 -20.28 -15.47 -17.96
C ARG A 403 -20.14 -17.00 -17.88
N PRO A 404 -21.22 -17.77 -17.77
CA PRO A 404 -21.18 -19.23 -17.66
C PRO A 404 -20.42 -19.93 -18.80
N ASN A 405 -20.48 -19.38 -20.01
CA ASN A 405 -19.86 -19.94 -21.21
C ASN A 405 -18.49 -19.34 -21.55
N ASP A 406 -17.99 -18.38 -20.77
CA ASP A 406 -16.61 -17.88 -20.91
C ASP A 406 -15.62 -18.99 -20.54
N LEU A 407 -14.42 -18.96 -21.10
CA LEU A 407 -13.35 -19.85 -20.75
C LEU A 407 -12.53 -19.28 -19.59
N TRP A 408 -12.32 -20.11 -18.60
CA TRP A 408 -11.47 -19.86 -17.45
C TRP A 408 -10.16 -20.61 -17.60
N PHE A 409 -9.02 -19.97 -17.35
CA PHE A 409 -7.68 -20.53 -17.43
C PHE A 409 -6.94 -20.33 -16.11
N HIS A 410 -6.07 -21.29 -15.77
CA HIS A 410 -5.17 -21.22 -14.63
C HIS A 410 -3.96 -22.13 -14.80
N ALA A 411 -2.78 -21.71 -14.36
CA ALA A 411 -1.58 -22.53 -14.39
C ALA A 411 -1.74 -23.75 -13.47
N LYS A 412 -1.55 -24.94 -14.02
CA LYS A 412 -1.81 -26.21 -13.33
C LYS A 412 -0.87 -26.45 -12.18
N GLY A 413 -1.42 -26.75 -10.99
CA GLY A 413 -0.65 -27.12 -9.79
C GLY A 413 0.29 -26.03 -9.27
N THR A 414 0.16 -24.77 -9.69
CA THR A 414 1.02 -23.68 -9.26
C THR A 414 0.21 -22.41 -8.98
N PRO A 415 0.59 -21.58 -8.00
CA PRO A 415 -0.07 -20.30 -7.76
C PRO A 415 -0.06 -19.41 -9.00
N GLY A 416 -1.19 -18.73 -9.28
CA GLY A 416 -1.32 -17.90 -10.46
C GLY A 416 -2.63 -17.13 -10.51
N ALA A 417 -2.74 -16.29 -11.54
CA ALA A 417 -3.94 -15.52 -11.83
C ALA A 417 -5.04 -16.37 -12.44
N HIS A 418 -6.29 -15.99 -12.19
CA HIS A 418 -7.40 -16.45 -13.01
C HIS A 418 -7.48 -15.60 -14.27
N VAL A 419 -7.55 -16.25 -15.42
CA VAL A 419 -7.70 -15.58 -16.71
C VAL A 419 -9.03 -15.99 -17.32
N ILE A 420 -9.79 -15.00 -17.80
CA ILE A 420 -11.07 -15.21 -18.44
C ILE A 420 -10.99 -14.75 -19.88
N LEU A 421 -11.25 -15.65 -20.82
CA LEU A 421 -11.43 -15.34 -22.23
C LEU A 421 -12.93 -15.26 -22.54
N ARG A 422 -13.39 -14.12 -23.01
CA ARG A 422 -14.78 -13.91 -23.44
C ARG A 422 -15.07 -14.76 -24.68
N ARG A 423 -16.18 -15.46 -24.66
CA ARG A 423 -16.64 -16.23 -25.83
C ARG A 423 -17.86 -15.59 -26.47
N SER A 424 -17.93 -15.69 -27.80
CA SER A 424 -19.17 -15.52 -28.53
C SER A 424 -19.97 -16.84 -28.47
N ASP A 425 -21.25 -16.77 -28.19
CA ASP A 425 -22.11 -17.96 -27.99
C ASP A 425 -22.27 -18.82 -29.26
N ARG A 426 -21.82 -18.37 -30.42
CA ARG A 426 -22.07 -18.98 -31.73
C ARG A 426 -20.84 -19.48 -32.48
N ALA A 427 -19.62 -19.29 -31.96
CA ALA A 427 -18.40 -19.67 -32.69
C ALA A 427 -17.48 -20.55 -31.82
N GLU A 428 -16.77 -21.48 -32.48
CA GLU A 428 -15.62 -22.13 -31.85
C GLU A 428 -14.55 -21.09 -31.51
N THR A 429 -13.91 -21.29 -30.37
CA THR A 429 -12.84 -20.38 -29.93
C THR A 429 -11.58 -20.70 -30.75
N PRO A 430 -10.97 -19.71 -31.45
CA PRO A 430 -9.75 -19.94 -32.22
C PRO A 430 -8.61 -20.44 -31.32
N ASP A 431 -7.77 -21.33 -31.87
CA ASP A 431 -6.62 -21.87 -31.13
C ASP A 431 -5.62 -20.77 -30.72
N GLU A 432 -5.46 -19.72 -31.52
CA GLU A 432 -4.62 -18.56 -31.23
C GLU A 432 -5.11 -17.79 -30.00
N ASP A 433 -6.43 -17.66 -29.82
CA ASP A 433 -7.03 -17.04 -28.65
C ASP A 433 -6.81 -17.88 -27.40
N LEU A 434 -6.94 -19.21 -27.53
CA LEU A 434 -6.65 -20.15 -26.44
C LEU A 434 -5.19 -20.08 -26.00
N GLN A 435 -4.26 -20.04 -26.96
CA GLN A 435 -2.83 -19.91 -26.70
C GLN A 435 -2.50 -18.58 -26.03
N THR A 436 -3.08 -17.48 -26.48
CA THR A 436 -2.87 -16.14 -25.91
C THR A 436 -3.37 -16.08 -24.47
N ALA A 437 -4.56 -16.61 -24.18
CA ALA A 437 -5.11 -16.65 -22.81
C ALA A 437 -4.28 -17.56 -21.91
N ALA A 438 -3.81 -18.71 -22.43
CA ALA A 438 -2.94 -19.62 -21.70
C ALA A 438 -1.55 -19.01 -21.45
N ALA A 439 -0.97 -18.30 -22.41
CA ALA A 439 0.31 -17.58 -22.25
C ALA A 439 0.21 -16.51 -21.15
N LEU A 440 -0.91 -15.78 -21.09
CA LEU A 440 -1.19 -14.84 -20.00
C LEU A 440 -1.32 -15.54 -18.64
N ALA A 441 -2.05 -16.67 -18.55
CA ALA A 441 -2.15 -17.45 -17.32
C ALA A 441 -0.79 -17.98 -16.85
N ALA A 442 0.04 -18.40 -17.77
CA ALA A 442 1.42 -18.83 -17.48
C ALA A 442 2.29 -17.66 -17.03
N TYR A 443 2.19 -16.50 -17.69
CA TYR A 443 2.94 -15.28 -17.35
C TYR A 443 2.59 -14.75 -15.96
N TYR A 444 1.31 -14.74 -15.60
CA TYR A 444 0.82 -14.32 -14.30
C TYR A 444 0.79 -15.46 -13.28
N SER A 445 1.69 -16.44 -13.40
CA SER A 445 1.85 -17.55 -12.46
C SER A 445 3.25 -17.60 -11.84
N LYS A 446 3.41 -18.43 -10.81
CA LYS A 446 4.72 -18.71 -10.19
C LYS A 446 5.68 -19.41 -11.18
N ALA A 447 5.16 -20.06 -12.21
CA ALA A 447 5.93 -20.74 -13.24
C ALA A 447 6.37 -19.82 -14.40
N ARG A 448 6.24 -18.50 -14.28
CA ARG A 448 6.58 -17.52 -15.33
C ARG A 448 7.97 -17.68 -15.96
N GLY A 449 8.95 -18.16 -15.21
CA GLY A 449 10.32 -18.36 -15.69
C GLY A 449 10.55 -19.68 -16.43
N SER A 450 9.53 -20.54 -16.59
CA SER A 450 9.63 -21.81 -17.26
C SER A 450 9.44 -21.65 -18.77
N LEU A 451 10.07 -22.49 -19.57
CA LEU A 451 9.93 -22.48 -21.04
C LEU A 451 8.53 -22.88 -21.49
N ALA A 452 7.87 -23.79 -20.75
CA ALA A 452 6.51 -24.23 -21.01
C ALA A 452 5.80 -24.50 -19.69
N VAL A 453 4.59 -23.98 -19.55
CA VAL A 453 3.76 -24.11 -18.36
C VAL A 453 2.48 -24.83 -18.74
N PRO A 454 2.12 -25.93 -18.07
CA PRO A 454 0.80 -26.53 -18.25
C PRO A 454 -0.27 -25.60 -17.69
N VAL A 455 -1.25 -25.25 -18.51
CA VAL A 455 -2.37 -24.40 -18.15
C VAL A 455 -3.65 -25.17 -18.34
N ASP A 456 -4.43 -25.32 -17.28
CA ASP A 456 -5.75 -25.92 -17.35
C ASP A 456 -6.78 -24.85 -17.76
N TYR A 457 -7.70 -25.23 -18.64
CA TYR A 457 -8.81 -24.38 -19.03
C TYR A 457 -10.12 -25.15 -19.11
N THR A 458 -11.20 -24.49 -18.76
CA THR A 458 -12.55 -25.06 -18.79
C THR A 458 -13.59 -23.96 -18.92
N LEU A 459 -14.85 -24.30 -19.17
CA LEU A 459 -15.93 -23.33 -19.11
C LEU A 459 -16.14 -22.85 -17.67
N ARG A 460 -16.36 -21.56 -17.50
CA ARG A 460 -16.57 -20.97 -16.17
C ARG A 460 -17.67 -21.69 -15.36
N LYS A 461 -18.72 -22.18 -15.99
CA LYS A 461 -19.79 -22.96 -15.31
C LYS A 461 -19.30 -24.23 -14.60
N HIS A 462 -18.15 -24.76 -14.99
CA HIS A 462 -17.50 -25.94 -14.37
C HIS A 462 -16.54 -25.55 -13.23
N VAL A 463 -16.33 -24.24 -12.98
CA VAL A 463 -15.53 -23.72 -11.87
C VAL A 463 -16.45 -23.41 -10.69
N ARG A 464 -16.12 -23.97 -9.54
CA ARG A 464 -16.92 -23.83 -8.31
C ARG A 464 -16.07 -23.31 -7.16
N LYS A 465 -16.68 -22.53 -6.28
CA LYS A 465 -16.08 -22.11 -5.03
C LYS A 465 -15.91 -23.30 -4.12
N GLN A 466 -14.74 -23.52 -3.59
CA GLN A 466 -14.51 -24.54 -2.57
C GLN A 466 -15.19 -24.09 -1.27
N ARG A 467 -16.01 -24.96 -0.67
CA ARG A 467 -16.79 -24.64 0.53
C ARG A 467 -15.84 -24.33 1.68
N ALA A 468 -16.03 -23.18 2.34
CA ALA A 468 -15.18 -22.68 3.42
C ALA A 468 -13.70 -22.41 3.04
N ALA A 469 -13.35 -22.34 1.75
CA ALA A 469 -12.03 -21.95 1.31
C ALA A 469 -11.89 -20.44 1.19
N PRO A 470 -10.67 -19.89 1.36
CA PRO A 470 -10.36 -18.49 1.12
C PRO A 470 -10.68 -18.05 -0.31
N PRO A 471 -10.82 -16.74 -0.57
CA PRO A 471 -11.00 -16.22 -1.93
C PRO A 471 -9.87 -16.66 -2.87
N GLY A 472 -10.19 -16.86 -4.14
CA GLY A 472 -9.22 -17.28 -5.17
C GLY A 472 -8.99 -18.79 -5.26
N LEU A 473 -9.35 -19.57 -4.26
CA LEU A 473 -9.31 -21.04 -4.34
C LEU A 473 -10.59 -21.58 -4.96
N VAL A 474 -10.42 -22.33 -6.04
CA VAL A 474 -11.52 -22.90 -6.81
C VAL A 474 -11.32 -24.40 -7.01
N TRP A 475 -12.42 -25.08 -7.18
CA TRP A 475 -12.48 -26.45 -7.67
C TRP A 475 -13.12 -26.45 -9.07
N TYR A 476 -12.55 -27.20 -10.01
CA TYR A 476 -13.04 -27.23 -11.37
C TYR A 476 -13.03 -28.66 -11.94
N THR A 477 -13.88 -28.87 -12.93
CA THR A 477 -14.03 -30.15 -13.63
C THR A 477 -14.00 -29.92 -15.14
N GLN A 478 -13.93 -31.01 -15.89
CA GLN A 478 -13.95 -31.01 -17.36
C GLN A 478 -12.87 -30.08 -17.96
N ALA A 479 -11.71 -29.99 -17.28
CA ALA A 479 -10.61 -29.17 -17.77
C ALA A 479 -9.82 -29.90 -18.86
N LYS A 480 -9.38 -29.13 -19.83
CA LYS A 480 -8.34 -29.48 -20.79
C LYS A 480 -7.05 -28.80 -20.39
N THR A 481 -5.91 -29.39 -20.70
CA THR A 481 -4.58 -28.80 -20.43
C THR A 481 -3.91 -28.40 -21.73
N ILE A 482 -3.37 -27.20 -21.78
CA ILE A 482 -2.57 -26.68 -22.89
C ILE A 482 -1.18 -26.31 -22.37
N LEU A 483 -0.13 -26.60 -23.13
CA LEU A 483 1.22 -26.13 -22.81
C LEU A 483 1.41 -24.74 -23.40
N ALA A 484 1.69 -23.76 -22.57
CA ALA A 484 1.85 -22.38 -22.98
C ALA A 484 3.22 -21.83 -22.58
N GLN A 485 3.85 -21.08 -23.46
CA GLN A 485 5.00 -20.28 -23.15
C GLN A 485 4.53 -18.98 -22.45
N PRO A 486 5.07 -18.63 -21.27
CA PRO A 486 4.71 -17.39 -20.61
C PRO A 486 5.01 -16.17 -21.47
N GLY A 487 4.03 -15.32 -21.73
CA GLY A 487 4.19 -14.14 -22.56
C GLY A 487 3.04 -13.14 -22.39
N LEU A 488 3.35 -11.87 -22.66
CA LEU A 488 2.33 -10.85 -22.87
C LEU A 488 2.03 -10.80 -24.36
N PRO A 489 0.77 -10.57 -24.77
CA PRO A 489 0.49 -10.28 -26.17
C PRO A 489 1.23 -8.99 -26.55
N ASP A 490 1.72 -8.94 -27.78
CA ASP A 490 2.33 -7.73 -28.34
C ASP A 490 1.36 -6.56 -28.16
N ALA A 491 1.90 -5.43 -27.69
CA ALA A 491 1.09 -4.23 -27.52
C ALA A 491 0.58 -3.80 -28.92
N LEU A 492 -0.73 -3.88 -29.12
CA LEU A 492 -1.41 -3.34 -30.28
C LEU A 492 -1.47 -1.81 -30.22
#